data_6acd0705bf10994df2a40c78f163a28a
#
_entry.id   6acd0705bf10994df2a40c78f163a28a
#
_cell.length_a   1.000
_cell.length_b   1.000
_cell.length_c   1.000
_cell.angle_alpha   90.00
_cell.angle_beta   90.00
_cell.angle_gamma   90.00
#
_symmetry.space_group_name_H-M   'P 1'
#
loop_
_entity.id
_entity.type
_entity.pdbx_description
1 polymer ?
#
loop_
_entity_poly.entity_id
_entity_poly.type
_entity_poly.pdbx_seq_one_letter_code
_entity_poly.pdbx_strand_id
1 'polypeptide(L)'
;MLSEQNESPGQSAYAFKASALSSHSLLVKALPLQGAGRRVLDVGCAGGYLSAIFAKRGYQVVGLERPGGAGDQFPVGVQLIEADLEQGLPRLDEAFHYVICADILEHLRDPAKLLREAWAVLEPDGRLVASLPNSGHLYFRLNVLLGRFPQDDKGLFDRTHVHFYMWQGWVDLLQSGGFRVESVHPTGTPVGLALPALDGSWLVNLLERISFGLARIWKTLFAYQFIVVARPEALS
;
A
#
# COMPACT_ATOMS: atom_id res chain seq x y z
N MET A 1 -23.34 19.27 32.69
CA MET A 1 -21.85 19.28 32.50
C MET A 1 -21.52 17.99 31.76
N LEU A 2 -21.48 18.06 30.44
CA LEU A 2 -21.04 16.95 29.57
C LEU A 2 -19.56 17.18 29.30
N SER A 3 -18.75 16.24 29.73
CA SER A 3 -17.31 16.23 29.48
C SER A 3 -17.05 15.95 28.00
N GLU A 4 -16.68 16.97 27.26
CA GLU A 4 -16.07 16.82 25.93
C GLU A 4 -14.76 16.03 26.09
N GLN A 5 -14.76 14.81 25.61
CA GLN A 5 -13.52 14.06 25.43
C GLN A 5 -12.83 14.63 24.19
N ASN A 6 -11.77 15.35 24.46
CA ASN A 6 -10.86 15.93 23.50
C ASN A 6 -10.05 14.79 22.86
N GLU A 7 -10.49 14.29 21.70
CA GLU A 7 -9.71 13.36 20.88
C GLU A 7 -8.56 14.16 20.26
N SER A 8 -7.36 13.86 20.67
CA SER A 8 -6.12 14.43 20.14
C SER A 8 -5.96 14.05 18.66
N PRO A 9 -5.76 15.01 17.73
CA PRO A 9 -5.48 14.70 16.32
C PRO A 9 -4.03 14.24 16.20
N GLY A 10 -3.78 12.92 16.13
CA GLY A 10 -2.41 12.43 16.01
C GLY A 10 -2.22 10.90 16.02
N GLN A 11 -3.26 10.12 16.18
CA GLN A 11 -3.11 8.67 16.05
C GLN A 11 -3.29 8.29 14.57
N SER A 12 -2.23 7.74 13.96
CA SER A 12 -2.29 7.13 12.63
C SER A 12 -3.46 6.14 12.57
N ALA A 13 -4.48 6.47 11.78
CA ALA A 13 -5.69 5.67 11.63
C ALA A 13 -5.43 4.30 10.94
N TYR A 14 -4.19 4.00 10.59
CA TYR A 14 -3.78 2.79 9.89
C TYR A 14 -3.10 1.80 10.84
N ALA A 15 -3.83 0.76 11.23
CA ALA A 15 -3.29 -0.38 11.97
C ALA A 15 -2.96 -1.55 11.03
N PHE A 16 -1.95 -2.36 11.38
CA PHE A 16 -1.62 -3.57 10.64
C PHE A 16 -2.82 -4.53 10.57
N LYS A 17 -3.23 -4.89 9.36
CA LYS A 17 -4.30 -5.86 9.12
C LYS A 17 -3.73 -7.27 9.29
N ALA A 18 -3.97 -7.89 10.44
CA ALA A 18 -3.37 -9.18 10.82
C ALA A 18 -3.89 -10.40 10.03
N SER A 19 -4.97 -10.27 9.25
CA SER A 19 -5.47 -11.38 8.41
C SER A 19 -4.39 -11.86 7.44
N ALA A 20 -4.20 -13.18 7.34
CA ALA A 20 -3.19 -13.80 6.48
C ALA A 20 -3.37 -13.48 4.97
N LEU A 21 -4.56 -13.05 4.57
CA LEU A 21 -4.97 -12.68 3.20
C LEU A 21 -5.08 -11.17 3.01
N SER A 22 -4.73 -10.37 4.01
CA SER A 22 -4.75 -8.90 3.91
C SER A 22 -3.66 -8.40 2.96
N SER A 23 -3.86 -7.18 2.41
CA SER A 23 -2.86 -6.49 1.58
C SER A 23 -1.51 -6.40 2.29
N HIS A 24 -1.50 -6.00 3.55
CA HIS A 24 -0.27 -5.89 4.34
C HIS A 24 0.46 -7.24 4.49
N SER A 25 -0.28 -8.33 4.78
CA SER A 25 0.32 -9.66 4.91
C SER A 25 0.88 -10.17 3.59
N LEU A 26 0.21 -9.92 2.46
CA LEU A 26 0.70 -10.29 1.13
C LEU A 26 1.90 -9.44 0.73
N LEU A 27 1.89 -8.13 1.01
CA LEU A 27 3.01 -7.24 0.76
C LEU A 27 4.26 -7.69 1.55
N VAL A 28 4.10 -8.00 2.84
CA VAL A 28 5.18 -8.51 3.68
C VAL A 28 5.72 -9.86 3.18
N LYS A 29 4.87 -10.71 2.57
CA LYS A 29 5.27 -11.99 1.96
C LYS A 29 5.98 -11.82 0.61
N ALA A 30 5.83 -10.67 -0.05
CA ALA A 30 6.51 -10.39 -1.30
C ALA A 30 8.03 -10.21 -1.12
N LEU A 31 8.49 -9.93 0.11
CA LEU A 31 9.91 -9.88 0.45
C LEU A 31 10.36 -11.18 1.13
N PRO A 32 11.62 -11.58 0.94
CA PRO A 32 12.22 -12.71 1.66
C PRO A 32 12.04 -12.61 3.18
N LEU A 33 11.90 -13.77 3.84
CA LEU A 33 11.71 -13.83 5.29
C LEU A 33 12.90 -13.29 6.08
N GLN A 34 14.11 -13.37 5.51
CA GLN A 34 15.35 -12.89 6.12
C GLN A 34 15.90 -11.74 5.29
N GLY A 35 16.03 -10.57 5.92
CA GLY A 35 16.53 -9.35 5.29
C GLY A 35 18.02 -9.44 4.92
N ALA A 36 18.81 -10.11 5.76
CA ALA A 36 20.26 -10.25 5.55
C ALA A 36 20.98 -8.91 5.30
N GLY A 37 20.56 -7.86 5.99
CA GLY A 37 21.12 -6.51 5.86
C GLY A 37 20.71 -5.75 4.58
N ARG A 38 19.83 -6.32 3.73
CA ARG A 38 19.31 -5.62 2.55
C ARG A 38 18.51 -4.39 2.95
N ARG A 39 18.59 -3.35 2.13
CA ARG A 39 17.94 -2.06 2.40
C ARG A 39 16.53 -2.00 1.80
N VAL A 40 15.62 -1.45 2.59
CA VAL A 40 14.22 -1.20 2.22
C VAL A 40 13.92 0.28 2.40
N LEU A 41 13.34 0.90 1.38
CA LEU A 41 12.73 2.22 1.45
C LEU A 41 11.22 2.03 1.53
N ASP A 42 10.60 2.48 2.63
CA ASP A 42 9.15 2.42 2.86
C ASP A 42 8.57 3.81 2.63
N VAL A 43 7.94 4.00 1.47
CA VAL A 43 7.46 5.31 0.99
C VAL A 43 6.03 5.54 1.44
N GLY A 44 5.80 6.57 2.24
CA GLY A 44 4.52 6.79 2.92
C GLY A 44 4.31 5.80 4.05
N CYS A 45 5.31 5.66 4.92
CA CYS A 45 5.36 4.60 5.92
C CYS A 45 4.36 4.78 7.08
N ALA A 46 3.64 5.91 7.14
CA ALA A 46 2.73 6.26 8.24
C ALA A 46 3.37 6.01 9.62
N GLY A 47 2.71 5.34 10.56
CA GLY A 47 3.27 4.96 11.86
C GLY A 47 4.34 3.86 11.83
N GLY A 48 4.88 3.47 10.66
CA GLY A 48 6.01 2.56 10.50
C GLY A 48 5.72 1.10 10.81
N TYR A 49 4.46 0.64 10.79
CA TYR A 49 4.12 -0.72 11.14
C TYR A 49 4.71 -1.77 10.18
N LEU A 50 4.75 -1.50 8.85
CA LEU A 50 5.42 -2.35 7.87
C LEU A 50 6.93 -2.27 8.05
N SER A 51 7.46 -1.07 8.18
CA SER A 51 8.88 -0.81 8.47
C SER A 51 9.37 -1.63 9.68
N ALA A 52 8.58 -1.67 10.77
CA ALA A 52 8.91 -2.48 11.96
C ALA A 52 9.00 -3.97 11.67
N ILE A 53 8.10 -4.50 10.82
CA ILE A 53 8.12 -5.91 10.43
C ILE A 53 9.37 -6.23 9.61
N PHE A 54 9.75 -5.34 8.68
CA PHE A 54 10.96 -5.52 7.87
C PHE A 54 12.23 -5.41 8.73
N ALA A 55 12.29 -4.43 9.64
CA ALA A 55 13.43 -4.30 10.57
C ALA A 55 13.60 -5.56 11.43
N LYS A 56 12.50 -6.11 11.97
CA LYS A 56 12.51 -7.39 12.73
C LYS A 56 12.99 -8.60 11.89
N ARG A 57 12.87 -8.54 10.57
CA ARG A 57 13.38 -9.55 9.64
C ARG A 57 14.86 -9.34 9.27
N GLY A 58 15.52 -8.33 9.84
CA GLY A 58 16.93 -8.02 9.57
C GLY A 58 17.16 -7.20 8.31
N TYR A 59 16.16 -6.45 7.83
CA TYR A 59 16.36 -5.40 6.83
C TYR A 59 16.83 -4.11 7.50
N GLN A 60 17.63 -3.32 6.77
CA GLN A 60 17.90 -1.92 7.09
C GLN A 60 16.77 -1.10 6.45
N VAL A 61 15.98 -0.43 7.25
CA VAL A 61 14.75 0.23 6.80
C VAL A 61 14.85 1.74 6.94
N VAL A 62 14.57 2.44 5.87
CA VAL A 62 14.33 3.88 5.84
C VAL A 62 12.86 4.10 5.53
N GLY A 63 12.14 4.76 6.42
CA GLY A 63 10.75 5.18 6.23
C GLY A 63 10.69 6.64 5.80
N LEU A 64 9.88 6.93 4.80
CA LEU A 64 9.55 8.29 4.38
C LEU A 64 8.12 8.60 4.75
N GLU A 65 7.90 9.71 5.42
CA GLU A 65 6.56 10.18 5.77
C GLU A 65 6.53 11.72 5.77
N ARG A 66 5.36 12.30 5.52
CA ARG A 66 5.18 13.74 5.65
C ARG A 66 5.46 14.21 7.08
N PRO A 67 5.92 15.45 7.28
CA PRO A 67 6.14 15.98 8.62
C PRO A 67 4.92 15.80 9.53
N GLY A 68 5.15 15.21 10.71
CA GLY A 68 4.11 14.90 11.69
C GLY A 68 3.20 13.72 11.35
N GLY A 69 3.36 13.07 10.19
CA GLY A 69 2.52 11.92 9.76
C GLY A 69 2.88 10.60 10.46
N ALA A 70 4.11 10.46 10.93
CA ALA A 70 4.58 9.25 11.59
C ALA A 70 4.09 9.09 13.03
N GLY A 71 3.58 10.17 13.65
CA GLY A 71 3.18 10.20 15.07
C GLY A 71 4.35 10.18 16.04
N ASP A 72 4.03 10.22 17.35
CA ASP A 72 5.03 10.38 18.43
C ASP A 72 5.83 9.08 18.71
N GLN A 73 5.37 7.94 18.27
CA GLN A 73 5.98 6.62 18.54
C GLN A 73 6.34 5.93 17.23
N PHE A 74 7.53 6.21 16.71
CA PHE A 74 8.04 5.53 15.53
C PHE A 74 8.90 4.31 15.93
N PRO A 75 8.89 3.20 15.15
CA PRO A 75 9.56 1.96 15.52
C PRO A 75 11.07 2.11 15.70
N VAL A 76 11.59 1.54 16.79
CA VAL A 76 13.03 1.47 17.05
C VAL A 76 13.72 0.62 15.97
N GLY A 77 14.86 1.09 15.49
CA GLY A 77 15.64 0.40 14.44
C GLY A 77 15.19 0.71 13.01
N VAL A 78 14.27 1.66 12.84
CA VAL A 78 13.88 2.21 11.54
C VAL A 78 14.33 3.66 11.48
N GLN A 79 15.03 4.05 10.41
CA GLN A 79 15.35 5.46 10.16
C GLN A 79 14.12 6.14 9.56
N LEU A 80 13.62 7.19 10.22
CA LEU A 80 12.58 8.05 9.67
C LEU A 80 13.21 9.27 9.01
N ILE A 81 12.76 9.57 7.79
CA ILE A 81 13.03 10.85 7.09
C ILE A 81 11.69 11.50 6.81
N GLU A 82 11.49 12.69 7.33
CA GLU A 82 10.30 13.47 7.02
C GLU A 82 10.45 14.15 5.65
N ALA A 83 9.51 13.88 4.75
CA ALA A 83 9.48 14.43 3.41
C ALA A 83 8.04 14.56 2.88
N ASP A 84 7.76 15.64 2.18
CA ASP A 84 6.52 15.79 1.42
C ASP A 84 6.68 15.11 0.05
N LEU A 85 6.07 13.95 -0.11
CA LEU A 85 6.16 13.15 -1.32
C LEU A 85 5.52 13.79 -2.56
N GLU A 86 4.70 14.82 -2.40
CA GLU A 86 4.24 15.66 -3.52
C GLU A 86 5.40 16.46 -4.15
N GLN A 87 6.44 16.73 -3.39
CA GLN A 87 7.66 17.37 -3.90
C GLN A 87 8.62 16.34 -4.53
N GLY A 88 8.39 15.05 -4.32
CA GLY A 88 9.22 13.93 -4.74
C GLY A 88 10.03 13.31 -3.61
N LEU A 89 10.91 12.36 -3.94
CA LEU A 89 11.79 11.73 -2.97
C LEU A 89 12.86 12.73 -2.49
N PRO A 90 13.19 12.74 -1.18
CA PRO A 90 14.34 13.50 -0.70
C PRO A 90 15.62 12.90 -1.27
N ARG A 91 16.73 13.66 -1.20
CA ARG A 91 18.03 13.11 -1.56
C ARG A 91 18.39 11.93 -0.64
N LEU A 92 18.62 10.78 -1.23
CA LEU A 92 19.03 9.55 -0.57
C LEU A 92 20.42 9.19 -1.09
N ASP A 93 21.37 9.00 -0.17
CA ASP A 93 22.77 8.74 -0.53
C ASP A 93 23.04 7.25 -0.78
N GLU A 94 22.07 6.39 -0.56
CA GLU A 94 22.19 4.93 -0.67
C GLU A 94 21.16 4.36 -1.63
N ALA A 95 21.52 3.29 -2.34
CA ALA A 95 20.59 2.53 -3.15
C ALA A 95 19.87 1.46 -2.33
N PHE A 96 18.65 1.05 -2.76
CA PHE A 96 17.78 0.15 -2.05
C PHE A 96 17.52 -1.13 -2.83
N HIS A 97 17.44 -2.25 -2.12
CA HIS A 97 17.05 -3.54 -2.70
C HIS A 97 15.53 -3.62 -2.91
N TYR A 98 14.77 -2.91 -2.08
CA TYR A 98 13.31 -2.84 -2.17
C TYR A 98 12.83 -1.42 -1.92
N VAL A 99 11.91 -0.95 -2.77
CA VAL A 99 11.11 0.23 -2.53
C VAL A 99 9.66 -0.23 -2.33
N ILE A 100 9.06 0.15 -1.22
CA ILE A 100 7.70 -0.22 -0.85
C ILE A 100 6.79 0.99 -1.05
N CYS A 101 5.71 0.84 -1.82
CA CYS A 101 4.66 1.82 -2.01
C CYS A 101 3.34 1.20 -1.58
N ALA A 102 3.04 1.25 -0.28
CA ALA A 102 1.83 0.64 0.29
C ALA A 102 0.71 1.66 0.37
N ASP A 103 -0.25 1.59 -0.56
CA ASP A 103 -1.43 2.48 -0.60
C ASP A 103 -1.02 3.97 -0.57
N ILE A 104 -0.08 4.39 -1.42
CA ILE A 104 0.42 5.76 -1.50
C ILE A 104 0.27 6.38 -2.89
N LEU A 105 0.42 5.59 -3.97
CA LEU A 105 0.46 6.12 -5.34
C LEU A 105 -0.86 6.74 -5.78
N GLU A 106 -1.98 6.24 -5.31
CA GLU A 106 -3.33 6.78 -5.57
C GLU A 106 -3.58 8.13 -4.93
N HIS A 107 -2.80 8.50 -3.92
CA HIS A 107 -2.93 9.76 -3.19
C HIS A 107 -2.08 10.89 -3.77
N LEU A 108 -1.06 10.58 -4.59
CA LEU A 108 -0.13 11.55 -5.14
C LEU A 108 -0.67 12.16 -6.43
N ARG A 109 -0.46 13.46 -6.65
CA ARG A 109 -0.86 14.15 -7.89
C ARG A 109 -0.04 13.70 -9.09
N ASP A 110 1.25 13.43 -8.90
CA ASP A 110 2.16 12.92 -9.95
C ASP A 110 2.86 11.62 -9.47
N PRO A 111 2.12 10.49 -9.43
CA PRO A 111 2.71 9.22 -9.03
C PRO A 111 3.78 8.72 -10.01
N ALA A 112 3.74 9.13 -11.28
CA ALA A 112 4.76 8.77 -12.26
C ALA A 112 6.11 9.42 -11.94
N LYS A 113 6.13 10.64 -11.41
CA LYS A 113 7.35 11.30 -10.92
C LYS A 113 7.96 10.48 -9.79
N LEU A 114 7.16 10.14 -8.76
CA LEU A 114 7.63 9.32 -7.64
C LEU A 114 8.20 7.98 -8.12
N LEU A 115 7.56 7.32 -9.08
CA LEU A 115 8.03 6.04 -9.62
C LEU A 115 9.38 6.19 -10.34
N ARG A 116 9.59 7.24 -11.14
CA ARG A 116 10.90 7.51 -11.78
C ARG A 116 12.00 7.77 -10.74
N GLU A 117 11.68 8.48 -9.67
CA GLU A 117 12.61 8.71 -8.57
C GLU A 117 12.89 7.42 -7.78
N ALA A 118 11.86 6.59 -7.54
CA ALA A 118 12.02 5.25 -6.94
C ALA A 118 12.90 4.34 -7.81
N TRP A 119 12.76 4.42 -9.13
CA TRP A 119 13.63 3.70 -10.07
C TRP A 119 15.10 4.11 -9.90
N ALA A 120 15.38 5.40 -9.74
CA ALA A 120 16.73 5.94 -9.64
C ALA A 120 17.46 5.56 -8.33
N VAL A 121 16.70 5.24 -7.27
CA VAL A 121 17.27 4.83 -5.97
C VAL A 121 17.31 3.32 -5.76
N LEU A 122 16.80 2.52 -6.72
CA LEU A 122 16.86 1.08 -6.66
C LEU A 122 18.23 0.53 -7.12
N GLU A 123 18.68 -0.52 -6.46
CA GLU A 123 19.75 -1.37 -6.98
C GLU A 123 19.33 -1.99 -8.34
N PRO A 124 20.29 -2.35 -9.24
CA PRO A 124 19.96 -2.94 -10.54
C PRO A 124 19.05 -4.18 -10.45
N ASP A 125 19.23 -5.00 -9.42
CA ASP A 125 18.42 -6.18 -9.13
C ASP A 125 17.32 -5.90 -8.10
N GLY A 126 17.07 -4.63 -7.77
CA GLY A 126 16.07 -4.19 -6.80
C GLY A 126 14.65 -4.41 -7.30
N ARG A 127 13.69 -4.29 -6.40
CA ARG A 127 12.26 -4.45 -6.70
C ARG A 127 11.43 -3.34 -6.07
N LEU A 128 10.48 -2.86 -6.85
CA LEU A 128 9.35 -2.11 -6.34
C LEU A 128 8.27 -3.10 -5.89
N VAL A 129 7.75 -2.92 -4.68
CA VAL A 129 6.59 -3.68 -4.19
C VAL A 129 5.51 -2.68 -3.81
N ALA A 130 4.36 -2.77 -4.48
CA ALA A 130 3.27 -1.81 -4.31
C ALA A 130 1.95 -2.49 -3.97
N SER A 131 1.14 -1.84 -3.14
CA SER A 131 -0.27 -2.13 -2.93
C SER A 131 -1.09 -1.08 -3.67
N LEU A 132 -2.00 -1.52 -4.53
CA LEU A 132 -2.69 -0.70 -5.51
C LEU A 132 -4.19 -1.00 -5.48
N PRO A 133 -5.08 -0.03 -5.16
CA PRO A 133 -6.52 -0.25 -5.13
C PRO A 133 -7.09 -0.50 -6.52
N ASN A 134 -8.15 -1.29 -6.59
CA ASN A 134 -8.79 -1.65 -7.86
C ASN A 134 -10.13 -0.94 -8.05
N SER A 135 -10.15 0.18 -8.73
CA SER A 135 -11.39 0.86 -9.13
C SER A 135 -12.21 0.08 -10.18
N GLY A 136 -11.67 -1.03 -10.69
CA GLY A 136 -12.42 -2.00 -11.50
C GLY A 136 -13.19 -3.05 -10.70
N HIS A 137 -13.12 -3.03 -9.37
CA HIS A 137 -13.81 -3.99 -8.50
C HIS A 137 -15.34 -3.91 -8.67
N LEU A 138 -16.02 -5.07 -8.58
CA LEU A 138 -17.48 -5.15 -8.78
C LEU A 138 -18.25 -4.15 -7.91
N TYR A 139 -17.90 -4.01 -6.65
CA TYR A 139 -18.52 -3.04 -5.72
C TYR A 139 -18.39 -1.61 -6.23
N PHE A 140 -17.21 -1.21 -6.70
CA PHE A 140 -16.97 0.11 -7.27
C PHE A 140 -17.83 0.33 -8.52
N ARG A 141 -17.81 -0.63 -9.46
CA ARG A 141 -18.59 -0.55 -10.70
C ARG A 141 -20.09 -0.44 -10.46
N LEU A 142 -20.63 -1.22 -9.51
CA LEU A 142 -22.06 -1.19 -9.18
C LEU A 142 -22.47 0.16 -8.59
N ASN A 143 -21.67 0.74 -7.72
CA ASN A 143 -21.96 2.07 -7.19
C ASN A 143 -21.98 3.13 -8.29
N VAL A 144 -20.96 3.17 -9.16
CA VAL A 144 -20.91 4.12 -10.27
C VAL A 144 -22.07 3.90 -11.25
N LEU A 145 -22.42 2.65 -11.56
CA LEU A 145 -23.55 2.32 -12.45
C LEU A 145 -24.90 2.82 -11.86
N LEU A 146 -25.03 2.81 -10.54
CA LEU A 146 -26.21 3.33 -9.82
C LEU A 146 -26.15 4.86 -9.57
N GLY A 147 -25.18 5.55 -10.19
CA GLY A 147 -24.98 6.99 -10.01
C GLY A 147 -24.48 7.37 -8.61
N ARG A 148 -23.84 6.44 -7.88
CA ARG A 148 -23.31 6.65 -6.54
C ARG A 148 -21.79 6.73 -6.59
N PHE A 149 -21.24 7.74 -5.91
CA PHE A 149 -19.79 7.87 -5.69
C PHE A 149 -19.59 8.27 -4.22
N PRO A 150 -19.62 7.30 -3.29
CA PRO A 150 -19.38 7.56 -1.88
C PRO A 150 -18.03 8.23 -1.68
N GLN A 151 -17.91 9.10 -0.69
CA GLN A 151 -16.63 9.64 -0.24
C GLN A 151 -16.40 9.13 1.17
N ASP A 152 -15.75 7.97 1.24
CA ASP A 152 -15.49 7.27 2.48
C ASP A 152 -14.17 7.74 3.10
N ASP A 153 -13.93 7.42 4.35
CA ASP A 153 -12.64 7.69 5.02
C ASP A 153 -11.58 6.63 4.69
N LYS A 154 -11.97 5.52 4.08
CA LYS A 154 -11.09 4.38 3.76
C LYS A 154 -11.64 3.55 2.61
N GLY A 155 -10.76 2.83 1.93
CA GLY A 155 -11.14 1.83 0.93
C GLY A 155 -11.19 2.38 -0.49
N LEU A 156 -11.98 1.73 -1.37
CA LEU A 156 -11.96 2.06 -2.81
C LEU A 156 -12.50 3.45 -3.15
N PHE A 157 -13.35 4.01 -2.27
CA PHE A 157 -13.92 5.35 -2.40
C PHE A 157 -13.31 6.33 -1.40
N ASP A 158 -12.08 6.07 -0.95
CA ASP A 158 -11.39 7.00 -0.04
C ASP A 158 -11.35 8.40 -0.66
N ARG A 159 -11.83 9.39 0.12
CA ARG A 159 -11.94 10.79 -0.33
C ARG A 159 -10.59 11.44 -0.62
N THR A 160 -9.49 10.84 -0.14
CA THR A 160 -8.13 11.33 -0.37
C THR A 160 -7.49 10.74 -1.61
N HIS A 161 -8.14 9.77 -2.28
CA HIS A 161 -7.69 9.27 -3.57
C HIS A 161 -7.88 10.34 -4.64
N VAL A 162 -6.84 10.65 -5.37
CA VAL A 162 -6.87 11.55 -6.53
C VAL A 162 -6.85 10.78 -7.85
N HIS A 163 -6.52 9.48 -7.80
CA HIS A 163 -6.52 8.57 -8.95
C HIS A 163 -7.34 7.32 -8.69
N PHE A 164 -8.16 6.93 -9.68
CA PHE A 164 -9.02 5.76 -9.66
C PHE A 164 -8.65 4.85 -10.82
N TYR A 165 -7.55 4.09 -10.68
CA TYR A 165 -7.07 3.20 -11.72
C TYR A 165 -7.71 1.82 -11.65
N MET A 166 -7.96 1.24 -12.81
CA MET A 166 -8.16 -0.19 -13.02
C MET A 166 -6.81 -0.86 -13.29
N TRP A 167 -6.78 -2.18 -13.40
CA TRP A 167 -5.54 -2.92 -13.58
C TRP A 167 -4.65 -2.38 -14.72
N GLN A 168 -5.21 -2.12 -15.91
CA GLN A 168 -4.41 -1.63 -17.04
C GLN A 168 -3.80 -0.25 -16.75
N GLY A 169 -4.57 0.66 -16.15
CA GLY A 169 -4.05 1.98 -15.78
C GLY A 169 -2.89 1.90 -14.78
N TRP A 170 -2.91 0.94 -13.86
CA TRP A 170 -1.77 0.69 -12.97
C TRP A 170 -0.55 0.14 -13.73
N VAL A 171 -0.75 -0.78 -14.69
CA VAL A 171 0.35 -1.29 -15.53
C VAL A 171 0.98 -0.16 -16.34
N ASP A 172 0.15 0.67 -16.98
CA ASP A 172 0.62 1.80 -17.79
C ASP A 172 1.39 2.83 -16.94
N LEU A 173 0.89 3.11 -15.73
CA LEU A 173 1.58 3.99 -14.78
C LEU A 173 2.95 3.43 -14.36
N LEU A 174 3.02 2.15 -13.98
CA LEU A 174 4.27 1.51 -13.60
C LEU A 174 5.28 1.52 -14.75
N GLN A 175 4.83 1.24 -15.98
CA GLN A 175 5.67 1.29 -17.18
C GLN A 175 6.19 2.70 -17.45
N SER A 176 5.35 3.73 -17.30
CA SER A 176 5.76 5.13 -17.47
C SER A 176 6.80 5.58 -16.44
N GLY A 177 6.83 4.91 -15.28
CA GLY A 177 7.84 5.09 -14.23
C GLY A 177 9.10 4.24 -14.40
N GLY A 178 9.21 3.45 -15.49
CA GLY A 178 10.38 2.59 -15.76
C GLY A 178 10.30 1.22 -15.08
N PHE A 179 9.09 0.72 -14.78
CA PHE A 179 8.92 -0.57 -14.11
C PHE A 179 8.15 -1.56 -14.97
N ARG A 180 8.60 -2.81 -14.96
CA ARG A 180 7.88 -3.95 -15.51
C ARG A 180 7.37 -4.85 -14.40
N VAL A 181 6.07 -5.16 -14.43
CA VAL A 181 5.43 -6.08 -13.49
C VAL A 181 5.99 -7.49 -13.65
N GLU A 182 6.51 -8.08 -12.58
CA GLU A 182 6.97 -9.48 -12.52
C GLU A 182 5.89 -10.41 -11.96
N SER A 183 5.20 -9.97 -10.93
CA SER A 183 4.11 -10.74 -10.34
C SER A 183 3.01 -9.84 -9.78
N VAL A 184 1.80 -10.38 -9.71
CA VAL A 184 0.64 -9.73 -9.10
C VAL A 184 -0.10 -10.73 -8.22
N HIS A 185 -0.40 -10.30 -7.00
CA HIS A 185 -1.16 -11.07 -6.02
C HIS A 185 -2.44 -10.28 -5.68
N PRO A 186 -3.61 -10.71 -6.19
CA PRO A 186 -4.86 -10.05 -5.91
C PRO A 186 -5.27 -10.30 -4.45
N THR A 187 -5.85 -9.30 -3.79
CA THR A 187 -6.47 -9.45 -2.47
C THR A 187 -7.97 -9.69 -2.61
N GLY A 188 -8.57 -10.36 -1.64
CA GLY A 188 -10.03 -10.42 -1.49
C GLY A 188 -10.58 -9.14 -0.88
N THR A 189 -11.91 -8.99 -0.92
CA THR A 189 -12.61 -7.92 -0.20
C THR A 189 -12.47 -8.14 1.30
N PRO A 190 -12.05 -7.13 2.08
CA PRO A 190 -11.93 -7.23 3.54
C PRO A 190 -13.31 -7.11 4.19
N VAL A 191 -14.06 -8.22 4.22
CA VAL A 191 -15.45 -8.25 4.70
C VAL A 191 -15.55 -7.86 6.18
N GLY A 192 -14.55 -8.23 7.00
CA GLY A 192 -14.50 -7.85 8.41
C GLY A 192 -14.46 -6.33 8.62
N LEU A 193 -13.85 -5.57 7.70
CA LEU A 193 -13.88 -4.09 7.78
C LEU A 193 -15.26 -3.51 7.46
N ALA A 194 -16.04 -4.16 6.58
CA ALA A 194 -17.40 -3.74 6.25
C ALA A 194 -18.43 -4.16 7.31
N LEU A 195 -18.14 -5.23 8.06
CA LEU A 195 -19.01 -5.79 9.09
C LEU A 195 -18.22 -5.98 10.42
N PRO A 196 -17.80 -4.88 11.09
CA PRO A 196 -16.93 -4.97 12.27
C PRO A 196 -17.55 -5.79 13.41
N ALA A 197 -18.87 -5.75 13.58
CA ALA A 197 -19.58 -6.51 14.62
C ALA A 197 -19.49 -8.03 14.43
N LEU A 198 -19.17 -8.50 13.23
CA LEU A 198 -19.05 -9.92 12.86
C LEU A 198 -17.61 -10.32 12.56
N ASP A 199 -16.67 -9.39 12.70
CA ASP A 199 -15.26 -9.66 12.43
C ASP A 199 -14.76 -10.83 13.28
N GLY A 200 -13.92 -11.69 12.67
CA GLY A 200 -13.45 -12.94 13.28
C GLY A 200 -14.49 -14.07 13.31
N SER A 201 -15.75 -13.84 12.92
CA SER A 201 -16.74 -14.91 12.81
C SER A 201 -16.39 -15.89 11.67
N TRP A 202 -16.85 -17.15 11.80
CA TRP A 202 -16.64 -18.16 10.76
C TRP A 202 -17.25 -17.74 9.42
N LEU A 203 -18.37 -17.01 9.43
CA LEU A 203 -19.05 -16.53 8.23
C LEU A 203 -18.22 -15.47 7.51
N VAL A 204 -17.69 -14.48 8.23
CA VAL A 204 -16.80 -13.46 7.65
C VAL A 204 -15.55 -14.12 7.06
N ASN A 205 -14.92 -15.03 7.82
CA ASN A 205 -13.75 -15.78 7.34
C ASN A 205 -14.06 -16.59 6.07
N LEU A 206 -15.24 -17.21 5.98
CA LEU A 206 -15.66 -17.93 4.77
C LEU A 206 -15.86 -16.99 3.59
N LEU A 207 -16.54 -15.86 3.78
CA LEU A 207 -16.77 -14.84 2.73
C LEU A 207 -15.46 -14.25 2.23
N GLU A 208 -14.50 -13.95 3.11
CA GLU A 208 -13.18 -13.47 2.73
C GLU A 208 -12.41 -14.52 1.90
N ARG A 209 -12.47 -15.80 2.27
CA ARG A 209 -11.86 -16.88 1.49
C ARG A 209 -12.49 -17.05 0.11
N ILE A 210 -13.82 -16.97 0.02
CA ILE A 210 -14.54 -17.00 -1.26
C ILE A 210 -14.14 -15.80 -2.12
N SER A 211 -14.18 -14.59 -1.55
CA SER A 211 -13.77 -13.36 -2.24
C SER A 211 -12.32 -13.45 -2.75
N PHE A 212 -11.40 -13.97 -1.94
CA PHE A 212 -10.02 -14.19 -2.36
C PHE A 212 -9.92 -15.22 -3.50
N GLY A 213 -10.70 -16.30 -3.45
CA GLY A 213 -10.80 -17.29 -4.54
C GLY A 213 -11.27 -16.66 -5.85
N LEU A 214 -12.33 -15.86 -5.80
CA LEU A 214 -12.87 -15.13 -6.95
C LEU A 214 -11.85 -14.13 -7.50
N ALA A 215 -11.14 -13.40 -6.62
CA ALA A 215 -10.10 -12.47 -7.01
C ALA A 215 -8.96 -13.14 -7.79
N ARG A 216 -8.63 -14.40 -7.46
CA ARG A 216 -7.62 -15.18 -8.21
C ARG A 216 -8.09 -15.64 -9.57
N ILE A 217 -9.40 -15.92 -9.73
CA ILE A 217 -9.99 -16.36 -11.01
C ILE A 217 -10.16 -15.17 -11.96
N TRP A 218 -10.67 -14.05 -11.47
CA TRP A 218 -10.92 -12.85 -12.27
C TRP A 218 -10.50 -11.59 -11.51
N LYS A 219 -9.19 -11.35 -11.47
CA LYS A 219 -8.58 -10.28 -10.67
C LYS A 219 -9.12 -8.88 -11.00
N THR A 220 -9.40 -8.57 -12.26
CA THR A 220 -9.85 -7.22 -12.67
C THR A 220 -11.27 -6.89 -12.19
N LEU A 221 -12.07 -7.89 -11.81
CA LEU A 221 -13.44 -7.71 -11.32
C LEU A 221 -13.55 -7.94 -9.81
N PHE A 222 -12.82 -8.89 -9.26
CA PHE A 222 -13.01 -9.34 -7.88
C PHE A 222 -11.84 -9.03 -6.94
N ALA A 223 -10.68 -8.64 -7.45
CA ALA A 223 -9.62 -8.18 -6.56
C ALA A 223 -9.98 -6.81 -5.98
N TYR A 224 -9.84 -6.69 -4.66
CA TYR A 224 -10.01 -5.42 -3.96
C TYR A 224 -8.79 -4.52 -4.16
N GLN A 225 -7.59 -5.11 -4.04
CA GLN A 225 -6.29 -4.48 -4.30
C GLN A 225 -5.38 -5.45 -5.04
N PHE A 226 -4.34 -4.93 -5.67
CA PHE A 226 -3.27 -5.68 -6.28
C PHE A 226 -1.98 -5.47 -5.50
N ILE A 227 -1.37 -6.53 -5.00
CA ILE A 227 0.02 -6.47 -4.53
C ILE A 227 0.90 -6.83 -5.71
N VAL A 228 1.71 -5.87 -6.12
CA VAL A 228 2.54 -5.96 -7.33
C VAL A 228 4.01 -5.99 -6.91
N VAL A 229 4.76 -6.90 -7.53
CA VAL A 229 6.22 -6.86 -7.55
C VAL A 229 6.64 -6.48 -8.96
N ALA A 230 7.42 -5.42 -9.07
CA ALA A 230 7.91 -4.92 -10.34
C ALA A 230 9.43 -4.71 -10.29
N ARG A 231 10.09 -4.90 -11.42
CA ARG A 231 11.53 -4.68 -11.58
C ARG A 231 11.79 -3.43 -12.39
N PRO A 232 12.92 -2.76 -12.16
CA PRO A 232 13.39 -1.70 -13.05
C PRO A 232 13.54 -2.24 -14.48
N GLU A 233 13.12 -1.46 -15.45
CA GLU A 233 13.36 -1.69 -16.87
C GLU A 233 13.96 -0.41 -17.46
N ALA A 234 14.87 -0.53 -18.44
CA ALA A 234 15.44 0.65 -19.06
C ALA A 234 14.32 1.50 -19.67
N LEU A 235 14.28 2.79 -19.33
CA LEU A 235 13.40 3.74 -19.98
C LEU A 235 13.79 3.82 -21.45
N SER A 236 12.91 3.39 -22.33
CA SER A 236 13.10 3.45 -23.78
C SER A 236 12.92 4.86 -24.33
#